data_6e29a904b5d8a80a046c9d8f1692265f
#
_entry.id   6e29a904b5d8a80a046c9d8f1692265f
#
_cell.length_a   1.000
_cell.length_b   1.000
_cell.length_c   1.000
_cell.angle_alpha   90.00
_cell.angle_beta   90.00
_cell.angle_gamma   90.00
#
_symmetry.space_group_name_H-M   'P 1'
#
loop_
_entity.id
_entity.type
_entity.pdbx_description
1 polymer ?
#
loop_
_entity_poly.entity_id
_entity_poly.type
_entity_poly.pdbx_seq_one_letter_code
_entity_poly.pdbx_strand_id
1 'polypeptide(L)'
;IDSSFTLDSEIALPTVVKLQKIFEGSSTTLEYIVLDTLPYAVNRMPDGGAWHYSDSQTFGLSNEPNKVYDSQELVPELFVLYQNYPNPFNGQTKISFDLLEDAVVNLYITDATGRIHDKLIDEEYKNTGIYNYLWNGDGRSTGIYFITLVAQVNEAPPAVFSRKMIYLK
;
A
#
# COMPACT_ATOMS: atom_id res chain seq x y z
N ILE A 1 9.71 25.71 0.70
CA ILE A 1 9.99 24.79 -0.41
C ILE A 1 8.65 24.23 -0.82
N ASP A 2 8.24 24.63 -2.00
CA ASP A 2 6.97 24.18 -2.60
C ASP A 2 7.08 22.69 -2.88
N SER A 3 6.27 21.87 -2.25
CA SER A 3 6.30 20.40 -2.33
C SER A 3 5.22 19.83 -3.25
N SER A 4 4.77 20.60 -4.24
CA SER A 4 3.90 20.09 -5.27
C SER A 4 4.74 19.48 -6.41
N PHE A 5 4.37 18.31 -6.87
CA PHE A 5 4.93 17.71 -8.09
C PHE A 5 3.81 17.17 -8.97
N THR A 6 4.02 17.30 -10.26
CA THR A 6 3.14 16.70 -11.28
C THR A 6 3.74 15.41 -11.78
N LEU A 7 2.91 14.39 -11.92
CA LEU A 7 3.29 13.12 -12.49
C LEU A 7 2.88 13.10 -13.97
N ASP A 8 3.85 13.01 -14.86
CA ASP A 8 3.68 13.18 -16.32
C ASP A 8 3.57 11.85 -17.07
N SER A 9 3.37 10.73 -16.37
CA SER A 9 3.31 9.38 -16.98
C SER A 9 2.13 8.59 -16.45
N GLU A 10 1.66 7.63 -17.25
CA GLU A 10 0.68 6.63 -16.78
C GLU A 10 1.25 5.85 -15.60
N ILE A 11 0.69 6.05 -14.43
CA ILE A 11 1.07 5.35 -13.20
C ILE A 11 0.07 4.23 -12.95
N ALA A 12 0.59 3.01 -12.85
CA ALA A 12 -0.22 1.86 -12.43
C ALA A 12 -0.57 2.00 -10.95
N LEU A 13 -1.85 1.94 -10.62
CA LEU A 13 -2.35 2.01 -9.25
C LEU A 13 -2.55 0.62 -8.65
N PRO A 14 -2.39 0.46 -7.33
CA PRO A 14 -1.88 1.46 -6.39
C PRO A 14 -0.38 1.73 -6.60
N THR A 15 0.08 2.91 -6.26
CA THR A 15 1.49 3.28 -6.34
C THR A 15 1.96 3.99 -5.08
N VAL A 16 3.25 3.88 -4.79
CA VAL A 16 3.90 4.57 -3.67
C VAL A 16 4.80 5.67 -4.20
N VAL A 17 4.55 6.87 -3.78
CA VAL A 17 5.39 8.04 -4.08
C VAL A 17 6.24 8.35 -2.86
N LYS A 18 7.57 8.35 -3.02
CA LYS A 18 8.52 8.56 -1.92
C LYS A 18 9.30 9.85 -2.13
N LEU A 19 9.37 10.68 -1.10
CA LEU A 19 10.34 11.78 -1.03
C LEU A 19 11.60 11.26 -0.35
N GLN A 20 12.73 11.28 -1.06
CA GLN A 20 13.98 10.76 -0.53
C GLN A 20 15.06 11.84 -0.51
N LYS A 21 15.86 11.86 0.55
CA LYS A 21 17.10 12.61 0.62
C LYS A 21 18.25 11.69 0.19
N ILE A 22 19.00 12.09 -0.83
CA ILE A 22 20.19 11.38 -1.31
C ILE A 22 21.44 12.16 -0.85
N PHE A 23 22.32 11.49 -0.14
CA PHE A 23 23.60 12.03 0.29
C PHE A 23 24.68 10.96 0.14
N GLU A 24 25.77 11.28 -0.60
CA GLU A 24 26.91 10.39 -0.84
C GLU A 24 26.56 8.96 -1.30
N GLY A 25 25.51 8.83 -2.15
CA GLY A 25 25.08 7.52 -2.68
C GLY A 25 24.15 6.73 -1.76
N SER A 26 23.91 7.21 -0.54
CA SER A 26 22.89 6.66 0.35
C SER A 26 21.59 7.43 0.22
N SER A 27 20.47 6.72 0.16
CA SER A 27 19.14 7.33 0.14
C SER A 27 18.41 7.11 1.48
N THR A 28 17.79 8.16 2.00
CA THR A 28 16.92 8.09 3.18
C THR A 28 15.54 8.55 2.77
N THR A 29 14.54 7.73 2.96
CA THR A 29 13.14 8.13 2.75
C THR A 29 12.75 9.11 3.84
N LEU A 30 12.37 10.32 3.44
CA LEU A 30 11.89 11.35 4.36
C LEU A 30 10.38 11.23 4.57
N GLU A 31 9.68 10.88 3.51
CA GLU A 31 8.24 10.82 3.50
C GLU A 31 7.76 10.00 2.30
N TYR A 32 6.58 9.44 2.40
CA TYR A 32 5.94 8.72 1.31
C TYR A 32 4.43 8.85 1.40
N ILE A 33 3.77 8.57 0.29
CA ILE A 33 2.32 8.54 0.17
C ILE A 33 1.91 7.37 -0.73
N VAL A 34 0.86 6.68 -0.36
CA VAL A 34 0.26 5.62 -1.18
C VAL A 34 -0.92 6.20 -1.95
N LEU A 35 -0.89 6.06 -3.26
CA LEU A 35 -1.97 6.47 -4.14
C LEU A 35 -2.70 5.22 -4.63
N ASP A 36 -3.96 5.06 -4.24
CA ASP A 36 -4.87 4.01 -4.71
C ASP A 36 -5.82 4.51 -5.80
N THR A 37 -5.89 5.81 -5.96
CA THR A 37 -6.57 6.51 -7.05
C THR A 37 -5.63 7.58 -7.62
N LEU A 38 -5.88 8.05 -8.84
CA LEU A 38 -5.17 9.22 -9.38
C LEU A 38 -5.93 10.49 -9.00
N PRO A 39 -5.52 11.19 -7.93
CA PRO A 39 -6.12 12.47 -7.58
C PRO A 39 -5.66 13.54 -8.57
N TYR A 40 -6.43 14.61 -8.68
CA TYR A 40 -6.00 15.78 -9.43
C TYR A 40 -4.76 16.43 -8.80
N ALA A 41 -4.75 16.48 -7.49
CA ALA A 41 -3.59 16.88 -6.70
C ALA A 41 -3.61 16.24 -5.30
N VAL A 42 -2.45 16.18 -4.66
CA VAL A 42 -2.28 15.80 -3.26
C VAL A 42 -1.55 16.92 -2.55
N ASN A 43 -2.17 17.49 -1.54
CA ASN A 43 -1.66 18.65 -0.83
C ASN A 43 -1.58 18.38 0.68
N ARG A 44 -0.66 19.06 1.38
CA ARG A 44 -0.69 19.13 2.84
C ARG A 44 -1.61 20.25 3.29
N MET A 45 -2.56 19.95 4.18
CA MET A 45 -3.52 20.93 4.69
C MET A 45 -3.60 20.90 6.22
N PRO A 46 -3.38 22.04 6.88
CA PRO A 46 -2.73 23.25 6.33
C PRO A 46 -1.30 22.97 5.92
N ASP A 47 -0.58 23.96 5.38
CA ASP A 47 0.83 23.82 4.98
C ASP A 47 1.65 23.14 6.08
N GLY A 48 2.33 22.03 5.70
CA GLY A 48 3.05 21.17 6.64
C GLY A 48 2.18 20.23 7.49
N GLY A 49 0.86 20.21 7.29
CA GLY A 49 -0.08 19.31 7.96
C GLY A 49 -0.17 17.92 7.32
N ALA A 50 -1.30 17.26 7.51
CA ALA A 50 -1.59 15.96 6.91
C ALA A 50 -1.78 16.05 5.39
N TRP A 51 -1.57 14.92 4.70
CA TRP A 51 -1.82 14.81 3.27
C TRP A 51 -3.31 14.64 2.97
N HIS A 52 -3.80 15.36 1.97
CA HIS A 52 -5.19 15.30 1.51
C HIS A 52 -5.27 15.25 -0.01
N TYR A 53 -6.23 14.52 -0.54
CA TYR A 53 -6.60 14.63 -1.94
C TYR A 53 -7.25 15.99 -2.22
N SER A 54 -6.95 16.58 -3.36
CA SER A 54 -7.49 17.88 -3.76
C SER A 54 -7.96 17.83 -5.22
N ASP A 55 -9.01 18.56 -5.52
CA ASP A 55 -9.52 18.79 -6.87
C ASP A 55 -8.82 19.96 -7.59
N SER A 56 -7.88 20.62 -6.93
CA SER A 56 -7.17 21.78 -7.45
C SER A 56 -5.69 21.77 -7.08
N GLN A 57 -4.86 22.33 -7.96
CA GLN A 57 -3.45 22.57 -7.71
C GLN A 57 -3.26 23.93 -7.04
N THR A 58 -2.41 23.99 -6.02
CA THR A 58 -2.16 25.19 -5.22
C THR A 58 -0.73 25.70 -5.38
N PHE A 59 -0.17 25.67 -6.61
CA PHE A 59 1.20 26.11 -6.88
C PHE A 59 1.47 27.54 -6.36
N GLY A 60 2.41 27.64 -5.42
CA GLY A 60 2.83 28.92 -4.85
C GLY A 60 1.79 29.64 -3.99
N LEU A 61 0.70 28.97 -3.63
CA LEU A 61 -0.34 29.45 -2.72
C LEU A 61 -0.37 28.61 -1.46
N SER A 62 -0.91 29.18 -0.38
CA SER A 62 -1.15 28.43 0.85
C SER A 62 -2.22 27.34 0.62
N ASN A 63 -1.99 26.16 1.17
CA ASN A 63 -2.96 25.06 1.15
C ASN A 63 -4.04 25.29 2.23
N GLU A 64 -4.97 26.19 1.94
CA GLU A 64 -6.12 26.43 2.81
C GLU A 64 -7.17 25.33 2.62
N PRO A 65 -7.94 24.96 3.66
CA PRO A 65 -8.96 23.93 3.58
C PRO A 65 -10.19 24.37 2.78
N ASN A 66 -9.98 24.90 1.56
CA ASN A 66 -11.06 25.29 0.66
C ASN A 66 -11.44 24.15 -0.25
N LYS A 67 -12.56 23.50 0.05
CA LYS A 67 -13.21 22.44 -0.71
C LYS A 67 -12.39 21.15 -0.78
N VAL A 68 -12.31 20.46 0.31
CA VAL A 68 -12.00 19.02 0.31
C VAL A 68 -13.28 18.28 -0.04
N TYR A 69 -13.40 17.78 -1.25
CA TYR A 69 -14.37 16.75 -1.57
C TYR A 69 -13.85 15.44 -1.00
N ASP A 70 -14.58 14.91 -0.03
CA ASP A 70 -14.34 13.62 0.62
C ASP A 70 -12.86 13.42 1.00
N SER A 71 -12.41 14.23 1.97
CA SER A 71 -11.02 14.21 2.41
C SER A 71 -10.75 12.96 3.23
N GLN A 72 -10.31 11.92 2.56
CA GLN A 72 -9.58 10.90 3.28
C GLN A 72 -8.22 11.48 3.67
N GLU A 73 -7.98 11.61 4.95
CA GLU A 73 -6.65 11.90 5.46
C GLU A 73 -5.71 10.78 5.01
N LEU A 74 -4.70 11.14 4.23
CA LEU A 74 -3.70 10.17 3.77
C LEU A 74 -2.72 9.94 4.91
N VAL A 75 -3.02 8.94 5.73
CA VAL A 75 -2.09 8.48 6.76
C VAL A 75 -0.96 7.74 6.06
N PRO A 76 0.31 8.11 6.25
CA PRO A 76 1.43 7.36 5.72
C PRO A 76 1.32 5.90 6.16
N GLU A 77 1.24 5.00 5.21
CA GLU A 77 1.24 3.57 5.49
C GLU A 77 2.67 3.02 5.45
N LEU A 78 3.06 2.25 6.45
CA LEU A 78 4.40 1.65 6.52
C LEU A 78 4.57 0.50 5.53
N PHE A 79 3.49 0.06 4.89
CA PHE A 79 3.49 -1.02 3.91
C PHE A 79 2.25 -1.01 3.02
N VAL A 80 2.37 -1.60 1.85
CA VAL A 80 1.32 -1.69 0.84
C VAL A 80 1.08 -3.15 0.48
N LEU A 81 -0.15 -3.62 0.61
CA LEU A 81 -0.57 -4.90 0.07
C LEU A 81 -1.27 -4.68 -1.28
N TYR A 82 -0.67 -5.14 -2.36
CA TYR A 82 -1.24 -5.03 -3.70
C TYR A 82 -2.34 -6.08 -3.93
N GLN A 83 -3.22 -5.79 -4.89
CA GLN A 83 -4.16 -6.79 -5.37
C GLN A 83 -3.38 -7.93 -6.03
N ASN A 84 -3.75 -9.18 -5.74
CA ASN A 84 -3.14 -10.33 -6.40
C ASN A 84 -3.40 -10.32 -7.92
N TYR A 85 -2.46 -10.84 -8.68
CA TYR A 85 -2.60 -10.91 -10.13
C TYR A 85 -2.17 -12.29 -10.66
N PRO A 86 -3.01 -12.89 -11.51
CA PRO A 86 -4.37 -12.48 -11.92
C PRO A 86 -5.40 -12.55 -10.76
N ASN A 87 -6.50 -11.78 -10.89
CA ASN A 87 -7.68 -11.86 -10.04
C ASN A 87 -8.94 -11.52 -10.88
N PRO A 88 -9.89 -12.42 -11.17
CA PRO A 88 -9.90 -13.83 -10.74
C PRO A 88 -8.73 -14.65 -11.31
N PHE A 89 -8.41 -15.77 -10.65
CA PHE A 89 -7.33 -16.66 -11.07
C PHE A 89 -7.79 -18.12 -11.12
N ASN A 90 -7.07 -18.90 -11.93
CA ASN A 90 -7.23 -20.36 -12.04
C ASN A 90 -5.83 -20.98 -11.88
N GLY A 91 -5.66 -21.82 -10.87
CA GLY A 91 -4.39 -22.42 -10.49
C GLY A 91 -3.58 -21.48 -9.59
N GLN A 92 -2.77 -20.60 -10.16
CA GLN A 92 -1.83 -19.76 -9.40
C GLN A 92 -2.11 -18.27 -9.52
N THR A 93 -1.76 -17.52 -8.48
CA THR A 93 -1.77 -16.07 -8.48
C THR A 93 -0.54 -15.53 -7.75
N LYS A 94 -0.05 -14.37 -8.18
CA LYS A 94 1.03 -13.64 -7.54
C LYS A 94 0.46 -12.68 -6.50
N ILE A 95 1.00 -12.73 -5.31
CA ILE A 95 0.74 -11.83 -4.19
C ILE A 95 1.98 -10.96 -4.03
N SER A 96 1.80 -9.64 -4.01
CA SER A 96 2.89 -8.68 -3.88
C SER A 96 2.59 -7.70 -2.76
N PHE A 97 3.62 -7.32 -2.01
CA PHE A 97 3.54 -6.25 -1.03
C PHE A 97 4.88 -5.49 -0.95
N ASP A 98 4.82 -4.24 -0.53
CA ASP A 98 5.98 -3.38 -0.30
C ASP A 98 6.06 -3.04 1.19
N LEU A 99 7.24 -3.18 1.77
CA LEU A 99 7.57 -2.70 3.10
C LEU A 99 8.41 -1.43 2.96
N LEU A 100 7.94 -0.35 3.54
CA LEU A 100 8.61 0.94 3.55
C LEU A 100 9.52 1.12 4.75
N GLU A 101 9.35 0.26 5.77
CA GLU A 101 10.24 0.09 6.92
C GLU A 101 10.43 -1.39 7.23
N ASP A 102 11.50 -1.71 7.95
CA ASP A 102 11.76 -3.05 8.44
C ASP A 102 10.68 -3.48 9.44
N ALA A 103 10.14 -4.68 9.29
CA ALA A 103 9.01 -5.12 10.09
C ALA A 103 9.03 -6.62 10.37
N VAL A 104 8.37 -7.04 11.44
CA VAL A 104 7.94 -8.43 11.62
C VAL A 104 6.63 -8.63 10.87
N VAL A 105 6.60 -9.62 9.98
CA VAL A 105 5.53 -9.82 9.00
C VAL A 105 4.87 -11.18 9.17
N ASN A 106 3.54 -11.18 9.06
CA ASN A 106 2.73 -12.36 8.82
C ASN A 106 1.95 -12.18 7.50
N LEU A 107 1.93 -13.21 6.66
CA LEU A 107 1.12 -13.24 5.43
C LEU A 107 0.36 -14.56 5.37
N TYR A 108 -0.95 -14.52 5.38
CA TYR A 108 -1.77 -15.71 5.36
C TYR A 108 -3.02 -15.56 4.48
N ILE A 109 -3.55 -16.72 4.09
CA ILE A 109 -4.74 -16.81 3.26
C ILE A 109 -5.88 -17.39 4.10
N THR A 110 -7.04 -16.70 4.07
CA THR A 110 -8.27 -17.19 4.70
C THR A 110 -9.40 -17.36 3.69
N ASP A 111 -10.40 -18.16 4.03
CA ASP A 111 -11.69 -18.16 3.35
C ASP A 111 -12.64 -17.09 3.93
N ALA A 112 -13.85 -17.03 3.38
CA ALA A 112 -14.88 -16.09 3.80
C ALA A 112 -15.38 -16.30 5.25
N THR A 113 -15.05 -17.45 5.88
CA THR A 113 -15.38 -17.71 7.27
C THR A 113 -14.27 -17.30 8.24
N GLY A 114 -13.12 -16.81 7.72
CA GLY A 114 -11.94 -16.47 8.50
C GLY A 114 -11.02 -17.65 8.81
N ARG A 115 -11.30 -18.84 8.27
CA ARG A 115 -10.44 -20.00 8.46
C ARG A 115 -9.16 -19.85 7.66
N ILE A 116 -8.01 -19.98 8.32
CA ILE A 116 -6.69 -19.94 7.67
C ILE A 116 -6.49 -21.22 6.85
N HIS A 117 -6.16 -21.05 5.58
CA HIS A 117 -5.81 -22.12 4.66
C HIS A 117 -4.31 -22.29 4.50
N ASP A 118 -3.58 -21.18 4.40
CA ASP A 118 -2.12 -21.17 4.26
C ASP A 118 -1.52 -19.99 5.01
N LYS A 119 -0.34 -20.21 5.60
CA LYS A 119 0.56 -19.17 6.08
C LYS A 119 1.74 -19.11 5.11
N LEU A 120 1.90 -18.03 4.41
CA LEU A 120 3.00 -17.80 3.47
C LEU A 120 4.22 -17.17 4.15
N ILE A 121 3.97 -16.42 5.20
CA ILE A 121 4.96 -15.85 6.12
C ILE A 121 4.40 -15.99 7.53
N ASP A 122 5.21 -16.47 8.47
CA ASP A 122 4.82 -16.67 9.87
C ASP A 122 5.86 -16.05 10.79
N GLU A 123 5.56 -14.85 11.29
CA GLU A 123 6.40 -14.05 12.20
C GLU A 123 7.85 -13.85 11.74
N GLU A 124 8.04 -13.57 10.46
CA GLU A 124 9.38 -13.34 9.91
C GLU A 124 9.77 -11.86 9.92
N TYR A 125 10.98 -11.56 10.36
CA TYR A 125 11.56 -10.23 10.18
C TYR A 125 11.94 -10.01 8.71
N LYS A 126 11.48 -8.93 8.13
CA LYS A 126 11.73 -8.53 6.75
C LYS A 126 12.26 -7.10 6.71
N ASN A 127 13.27 -6.89 5.88
CA ASN A 127 13.78 -5.55 5.61
C ASN A 127 12.85 -4.79 4.66
N THR A 128 13.01 -3.48 4.61
CA THR A 128 12.42 -2.62 3.58
C THR A 128 12.63 -3.22 2.19
N GLY A 129 11.56 -3.29 1.38
CA GLY A 129 11.64 -3.84 0.02
C GLY A 129 10.33 -4.36 -0.53
N ILE A 130 10.39 -4.81 -1.77
CA ILE A 130 9.26 -5.38 -2.50
C ILE A 130 9.33 -6.91 -2.44
N TYR A 131 8.24 -7.53 -1.99
CA TYR A 131 8.14 -8.97 -1.82
C TYR A 131 7.07 -9.56 -2.74
N ASN A 132 7.37 -10.74 -3.30
CA ASN A 132 6.48 -11.45 -4.20
C ASN A 132 6.36 -12.91 -3.79
N TYR A 133 5.14 -13.39 -3.69
CA TYR A 133 4.80 -14.77 -3.38
C TYR A 133 3.86 -15.34 -4.43
N LEU A 134 4.05 -16.60 -4.78
CA LEU A 134 3.08 -17.33 -5.60
C LEU A 134 2.21 -18.18 -4.68
N TRP A 135 0.91 -18.06 -4.84
CA TRP A 135 -0.04 -18.93 -4.17
C TRP A 135 -0.76 -19.81 -5.18
N ASN A 136 -0.81 -21.11 -4.87
CA ASN A 136 -1.50 -22.11 -5.68
C ASN A 136 -2.81 -22.51 -5.02
N GLY A 137 -3.93 -22.33 -5.74
CA GLY A 137 -5.27 -22.70 -5.30
C GLY A 137 -5.65 -24.15 -5.57
N ASP A 138 -4.75 -24.99 -6.14
CA ASP A 138 -5.04 -26.37 -6.46
C ASP A 138 -5.48 -27.16 -5.21
N GLY A 139 -6.50 -27.99 -5.38
CA GLY A 139 -7.10 -28.72 -4.27
C GLY A 139 -8.11 -27.92 -3.43
N ARG A 140 -8.24 -26.62 -3.65
CA ARG A 140 -9.20 -25.73 -2.99
C ARG A 140 -10.52 -25.66 -3.76
N SER A 141 -11.57 -25.23 -3.08
CA SER A 141 -12.87 -24.98 -3.72
C SER A 141 -12.87 -23.62 -4.44
N THR A 142 -13.55 -23.54 -5.59
CA THR A 142 -13.88 -22.25 -6.20
C THR A 142 -14.58 -21.35 -5.18
N GLY A 143 -14.15 -20.10 -5.05
CA GLY A 143 -14.73 -19.21 -4.06
C GLY A 143 -13.91 -17.93 -3.81
N ILE A 144 -14.35 -17.24 -2.76
CA ILE A 144 -13.70 -16.01 -2.28
C ILE A 144 -12.72 -16.38 -1.17
N TYR A 145 -11.51 -15.87 -1.32
CA TYR A 145 -10.42 -15.94 -0.35
C TYR A 145 -9.94 -14.53 -0.02
N PHE A 146 -9.24 -14.39 1.08
CA PHE A 146 -8.63 -13.14 1.50
C PHE A 146 -7.14 -13.36 1.78
N ILE A 147 -6.32 -12.47 1.23
CA ILE A 147 -4.93 -12.31 1.63
C ILE A 147 -4.93 -11.34 2.80
N THR A 148 -4.27 -11.69 3.89
CA THR A 148 -4.07 -10.77 5.01
C THR A 148 -2.59 -10.63 5.29
N LEU A 149 -2.11 -9.40 5.22
CA LEU A 149 -0.78 -8.97 5.63
C LEU A 149 -0.90 -8.30 6.99
N VAL A 150 -0.10 -8.77 7.94
CA VAL A 150 0.09 -8.14 9.25
C VAL A 150 1.54 -7.74 9.33
N ALA A 151 1.82 -6.48 9.59
CA ALA A 151 3.18 -6.00 9.77
C ALA A 151 3.30 -5.17 11.04
N GLN A 152 4.36 -5.41 11.79
CA GLN A 152 4.67 -4.70 13.02
C GLN A 152 6.07 -4.10 12.93
N VAL A 153 6.13 -2.78 13.02
CA VAL A 153 7.39 -2.03 13.07
C VAL A 153 7.72 -1.73 14.54
N ASN A 154 8.87 -2.18 14.98
CA ASN A 154 9.34 -2.02 16.36
C ASN A 154 8.28 -2.46 17.38
N GLU A 155 8.01 -1.64 18.39
CA GLU A 155 7.01 -1.87 19.44
C GLU A 155 5.63 -1.28 19.11
N ALA A 156 5.44 -0.75 17.88
CA ALA A 156 4.16 -0.20 17.48
C ALA A 156 3.06 -1.29 17.37
N PRO A 157 1.79 -0.93 17.53
CA PRO A 157 0.71 -1.87 17.25
C PRO A 157 0.80 -2.42 15.83
N PRO A 158 0.51 -3.73 15.61
CA PRO A 158 0.54 -4.31 14.28
C PRO A 158 -0.55 -3.67 13.40
N ALA A 159 -0.17 -3.32 12.19
CA ALA A 159 -1.13 -2.89 11.19
C ALA A 159 -1.53 -4.08 10.30
N VAL A 160 -2.81 -4.12 9.89
CA VAL A 160 -3.44 -5.25 9.22
C VAL A 160 -4.08 -4.79 7.92
N PHE A 161 -3.71 -5.41 6.81
CA PHE A 161 -4.31 -5.17 5.50
C PHE A 161 -4.84 -6.46 4.89
N SER A 162 -5.99 -6.38 4.23
CA SER A 162 -6.59 -7.52 3.54
C SER A 162 -7.03 -7.16 2.13
N ARG A 163 -6.85 -8.11 1.20
CA ARG A 163 -7.34 -8.02 -0.18
C ARG A 163 -8.15 -9.27 -0.52
N LYS A 164 -9.26 -9.06 -1.22
CA LYS A 164 -10.12 -10.14 -1.69
C LYS A 164 -9.55 -10.79 -2.95
N MET A 165 -9.51 -12.11 -2.98
CA MET A 165 -9.17 -12.92 -4.14
C MET A 165 -10.37 -13.74 -4.60
N ILE A 166 -10.47 -14.00 -5.90
CA ILE A 166 -11.49 -14.88 -6.48
C ILE A 166 -10.79 -16.03 -7.19
N TYR A 167 -10.98 -17.23 -6.66
CA TYR A 167 -10.47 -18.46 -7.25
C TYR A 167 -11.56 -19.15 -8.08
N LEU A 168 -11.22 -19.45 -9.32
CA LEU A 168 -12.07 -20.17 -10.27
C LEU A 168 -11.38 -21.46 -10.70
N LYS A 169 -12.11 -22.57 -10.74
CA LYS A 169 -11.63 -23.83 -11.35
C LYS A 169 -11.98 -23.87 -12.82
#